data_f9486a8995a5255e85322191b68892ae
#
_entry.id   f9486a8995a5255e85322191b68892ae
#
_cell.length_a   1.000
_cell.length_b   1.000
_cell.length_c   1.000
_cell.angle_alpha   90.00
_cell.angle_beta   90.00
_cell.angle_gamma   90.00
#
_symmetry.space_group_name_H-M   'P 1'
#
loop_
_entity.id
_entity.type
_entity.pdbx_description
1 polymer ?
#
loop_
_entity_poly.entity_id
_entity_poly.type
_entity_poly.pdbx_seq_one_letter_code
_entity_poly.pdbx_strand_id
1 'polypeptide(L)'
;MDHRAFFDDVAKGKIAPCYVFEGTEEYIKRSALAALRKKLLPAGLEDMNEARLTDPDANALIAAAETLPLMADKRLVLVLESGMLSGRAKDYDEAKSAAALCEYLQHPPESACIVFYVRDKADGRKKLYAQLKKTAQIVQFNPLDEREMTRWIAKQLKGMGKKIASPTCQKLIFTAGNDLYALSGELEKLAACAGEREEILPEDIDAICVKTTAYRVYDLANTLLRGDAGQAFTLSRALIRDGEETLFLLALLQGECRRMLAVKLLRGAGMQPDAIAGKIGAPPFAVRQMYQQVARYTERQLRDMAQCCMDTEYQVKSGRMALEGALEKTMLQLLRIRLEGKA
;
A
#
# COMPACT_ATOMS: atom_id res chain seq x y z
N MET A 1 -16.53 -9.31 8.11
CA MET A 1 -15.76 -10.46 7.57
C MET A 1 -14.49 -9.97 6.89
N ASP A 2 -13.47 -10.82 6.77
CA ASP A 2 -12.27 -10.54 5.97
C ASP A 2 -12.60 -10.63 4.46
N HIS A 3 -11.88 -9.85 3.62
CA HIS A 3 -12.04 -9.86 2.16
C HIS A 3 -11.86 -11.25 1.52
N ARG A 4 -11.02 -12.13 2.09
CA ARG A 4 -10.82 -13.50 1.59
C ARG A 4 -12.08 -14.37 1.72
N ALA A 5 -12.70 -14.32 2.90
CA ALA A 5 -13.95 -15.03 3.13
C ALA A 5 -15.06 -14.53 2.20
N PHE A 6 -15.05 -13.21 1.89
CA PHE A 6 -15.95 -12.64 0.90
C PHE A 6 -15.73 -13.24 -0.51
N PHE A 7 -14.48 -13.31 -1.00
CA PHE A 7 -14.18 -13.91 -2.30
C PHE A 7 -14.57 -15.39 -2.36
N ASP A 8 -14.36 -16.13 -1.27
CA ASP A 8 -14.76 -17.55 -1.17
C ASP A 8 -16.28 -17.71 -1.23
N ASP A 9 -17.02 -16.85 -0.54
CA ASP A 9 -18.50 -16.88 -0.55
C ASP A 9 -19.04 -16.50 -1.94
N VAL A 10 -18.52 -15.47 -2.59
CA VAL A 10 -18.90 -15.09 -3.96
C VAL A 10 -18.61 -16.22 -4.95
N ALA A 11 -17.45 -16.88 -4.86
CA ALA A 11 -17.10 -18.01 -5.71
C ALA A 11 -18.09 -19.17 -5.57
N LYS A 12 -18.55 -19.44 -4.34
CA LYS A 12 -19.58 -20.45 -4.02
C LYS A 12 -21.01 -20.00 -4.34
N GLY A 13 -21.22 -18.78 -4.83
CA GLY A 13 -22.55 -18.22 -5.12
C GLY A 13 -23.32 -17.78 -3.87
N LYS A 14 -22.67 -17.67 -2.72
CA LYS A 14 -23.27 -17.17 -1.49
C LYS A 14 -23.19 -15.65 -1.48
N ILE A 15 -24.27 -14.98 -1.92
CA ILE A 15 -24.33 -13.52 -2.03
C ILE A 15 -25.36 -12.99 -1.06
N ALA A 16 -24.93 -12.16 -0.11
CA ALA A 16 -25.83 -11.50 0.83
C ALA A 16 -26.63 -10.38 0.11
N PRO A 17 -27.82 -10.06 0.62
CA PRO A 17 -28.64 -8.98 0.06
C PRO A 17 -28.03 -7.59 0.31
N CYS A 18 -27.17 -7.44 1.32
CA CYS A 18 -26.55 -6.17 1.65
C CYS A 18 -25.12 -6.34 2.14
N TYR A 19 -24.21 -5.51 1.63
CA TYR A 19 -22.81 -5.43 2.03
C TYR A 19 -22.42 -4.00 2.42
N VAL A 20 -21.46 -3.89 3.32
CA VAL A 20 -20.69 -2.67 3.54
C VAL A 20 -19.23 -2.97 3.24
N PHE A 21 -18.69 -2.32 2.23
CA PHE A 21 -17.28 -2.39 1.87
C PHE A 21 -16.56 -1.21 2.51
N GLU A 22 -15.71 -1.46 3.49
CA GLU A 22 -14.94 -0.43 4.19
C GLU A 22 -13.48 -0.82 4.36
N GLY A 23 -12.60 0.18 4.48
CA GLY A 23 -11.15 0.03 4.56
C GLY A 23 -10.43 0.78 3.45
N THR A 24 -9.11 0.92 3.60
CA THR A 24 -8.27 1.75 2.74
C THR A 24 -7.67 1.02 1.55
N GLU A 25 -7.77 -0.35 1.51
CA GLU A 25 -7.20 -1.13 0.41
C GLU A 25 -8.13 -1.12 -0.82
N GLU A 26 -7.98 -0.07 -1.61
CA GLU A 26 -8.86 0.24 -2.74
C GLU A 26 -8.75 -0.79 -3.88
N TYR A 27 -7.57 -1.33 -4.14
CA TYR A 27 -7.36 -2.31 -5.20
C TYR A 27 -8.20 -3.59 -4.97
N ILE A 28 -8.13 -4.13 -3.74
CA ILE A 28 -8.88 -5.35 -3.39
C ILE A 28 -10.37 -5.06 -3.33
N LYS A 29 -10.75 -3.89 -2.82
CA LYS A 29 -12.15 -3.45 -2.76
C LYS A 29 -12.79 -3.36 -4.15
N ARG A 30 -12.10 -2.79 -5.13
CA ARG A 30 -12.55 -2.78 -6.54
C ARG A 30 -12.58 -4.16 -7.16
N SER A 31 -11.60 -5.00 -6.84
CA SER A 31 -11.57 -6.40 -7.29
C SER A 31 -12.76 -7.18 -6.72
N ALA A 32 -13.15 -6.93 -5.47
CA ALA A 32 -14.32 -7.52 -4.84
C ALA A 32 -15.62 -7.08 -5.54
N LEU A 33 -15.75 -5.80 -5.85
CA LEU A 33 -16.89 -5.29 -6.60
C LEU A 33 -16.96 -5.88 -8.02
N ALA A 34 -15.82 -6.00 -8.70
CA ALA A 34 -15.74 -6.66 -10.01
C ALA A 34 -16.16 -8.14 -9.94
N ALA A 35 -15.77 -8.85 -8.87
CA ALA A 35 -16.21 -10.23 -8.65
C ALA A 35 -17.72 -10.35 -8.46
N LEU A 36 -18.35 -9.42 -7.70
CA LEU A 36 -19.81 -9.36 -7.55
C LEU A 36 -20.50 -9.09 -8.90
N ARG A 37 -20.02 -8.10 -9.67
CA ARG A 37 -20.55 -7.78 -11.00
C ARG A 37 -20.52 -9.02 -11.91
N LYS A 38 -19.36 -9.65 -12.01
CA LYS A 38 -19.20 -10.86 -12.84
C LYS A 38 -20.13 -11.99 -12.43
N LYS A 39 -20.49 -12.08 -11.13
CA LYS A 39 -21.36 -13.16 -10.61
C LYS A 39 -22.83 -12.85 -10.74
N LEU A 40 -23.23 -11.57 -10.61
CA LEU A 40 -24.63 -11.15 -10.55
C LEU A 40 -25.16 -10.67 -11.89
N LEU A 41 -24.31 -10.02 -12.71
CA LEU A 41 -24.78 -9.32 -13.90
C LEU A 41 -24.55 -10.18 -15.14
N PRO A 42 -25.59 -10.40 -15.98
CA PRO A 42 -25.42 -11.10 -17.25
C PRO A 42 -24.60 -10.26 -18.23
N ALA A 43 -23.75 -10.92 -19.02
CA ALA A 43 -22.93 -10.24 -20.02
C ALA A 43 -23.81 -9.50 -21.05
N GLY A 44 -23.50 -8.21 -21.26
CA GLY A 44 -24.24 -7.31 -22.15
C GLY A 44 -25.50 -6.68 -21.56
N LEU A 45 -25.86 -7.01 -20.31
CA LEU A 45 -27.00 -6.42 -19.59
C LEU A 45 -26.58 -5.74 -18.27
N GLU A 46 -25.28 -5.49 -18.10
CA GLU A 46 -24.73 -4.94 -16.87
C GLU A 46 -25.37 -3.60 -16.52
N ASP A 47 -25.45 -2.68 -17.47
CA ASP A 47 -26.00 -1.33 -17.26
C ASP A 47 -27.49 -1.33 -16.91
N MET A 48 -28.24 -2.36 -17.31
CA MET A 48 -29.66 -2.49 -16.98
C MET A 48 -29.86 -3.08 -15.57
N ASN A 49 -28.88 -3.82 -15.07
CA ASN A 49 -28.95 -4.51 -13.79
C ASN A 49 -28.05 -3.89 -12.70
N GLU A 50 -27.36 -2.78 -13.00
CA GLU A 50 -26.57 -2.03 -12.01
C GLU A 50 -27.12 -0.59 -11.86
N ALA A 51 -27.39 -0.20 -10.62
CA ALA A 51 -27.66 1.19 -10.27
C ALA A 51 -26.49 1.74 -9.46
N ARG A 52 -25.91 2.87 -9.88
CA ARG A 52 -24.86 3.58 -9.15
C ARG A 52 -25.40 4.89 -8.60
N LEU A 53 -25.42 5.00 -7.30
CA LEU A 53 -25.95 6.14 -6.58
C LEU A 53 -24.84 6.81 -5.79
N THR A 54 -24.63 8.10 -5.99
CA THR A 54 -23.68 8.87 -5.20
C THR A 54 -24.43 9.64 -4.13
N ASP A 55 -24.21 9.28 -2.87
CA ASP A 55 -24.80 9.87 -1.68
C ASP A 55 -26.34 10.05 -1.79
N PRO A 56 -27.09 8.96 -2.08
CA PRO A 56 -28.55 9.02 -2.24
C PRO A 56 -29.25 9.24 -0.90
N ASP A 57 -30.46 9.85 -0.97
CA ASP A 57 -31.40 9.76 0.12
C ASP A 57 -32.07 8.37 0.19
N ALA A 58 -32.89 8.15 1.23
CA ALA A 58 -33.56 6.86 1.43
C ALA A 58 -34.46 6.49 0.24
N ASN A 59 -35.24 7.45 -0.29
CA ASN A 59 -36.19 7.17 -1.34
C ASN A 59 -35.53 6.74 -2.64
N ALA A 60 -34.44 7.42 -3.02
CA ALA A 60 -33.65 7.07 -4.22
C ALA A 60 -33.02 5.68 -4.10
N LEU A 61 -32.50 5.34 -2.91
CA LEU A 61 -31.90 4.02 -2.68
C LEU A 61 -32.99 2.93 -2.71
N ILE A 62 -34.10 3.11 -2.01
CA ILE A 62 -35.19 2.15 -1.97
C ILE A 62 -35.75 1.94 -3.38
N ALA A 63 -36.04 3.00 -4.12
CA ALA A 63 -36.53 2.90 -5.50
C ALA A 63 -35.58 2.11 -6.41
N ALA A 64 -34.27 2.32 -6.28
CA ALA A 64 -33.29 1.58 -7.04
C ALA A 64 -33.23 0.08 -6.65
N ALA A 65 -33.40 -0.24 -5.36
CA ALA A 65 -33.37 -1.60 -4.86
C ALA A 65 -34.66 -2.38 -5.16
N GLU A 66 -35.84 -1.70 -5.21
CA GLU A 66 -37.11 -2.29 -5.59
C GLU A 66 -37.28 -2.48 -7.11
N THR A 67 -36.42 -1.86 -7.90
CA THR A 67 -36.45 -2.06 -9.36
C THR A 67 -36.02 -3.52 -9.66
N LEU A 68 -36.94 -4.27 -10.33
CA LEU A 68 -36.69 -5.68 -10.66
C LEU A 68 -35.51 -5.85 -11.64
N PRO A 69 -34.71 -6.89 -11.48
CA PRO A 69 -33.63 -7.21 -12.42
C PRO A 69 -34.18 -7.66 -13.77
N LEU A 70 -33.46 -7.35 -14.84
CA LEU A 70 -33.81 -7.75 -16.21
C LEU A 70 -32.98 -8.98 -16.60
N MET A 71 -33.63 -10.13 -16.77
CA MET A 71 -32.97 -11.39 -17.16
C MET A 71 -31.77 -11.76 -16.27
N ALA A 72 -31.83 -11.41 -14.99
CA ALA A 72 -30.85 -11.70 -13.96
C ALA A 72 -31.55 -12.08 -12.66
N ASP A 73 -30.87 -12.84 -11.79
CA ASP A 73 -31.43 -13.20 -10.48
C ASP A 73 -31.48 -12.03 -9.52
N LYS A 74 -30.49 -11.13 -9.62
CA LYS A 74 -30.36 -9.98 -8.73
C LYS A 74 -29.91 -8.73 -9.48
N ARG A 75 -30.39 -7.58 -9.00
CA ARG A 75 -29.89 -6.25 -9.35
C ARG A 75 -28.79 -5.82 -8.39
N LEU A 76 -27.74 -5.22 -8.89
CA LEU A 76 -26.69 -4.61 -8.07
C LEU A 76 -26.97 -3.13 -7.84
N VAL A 77 -27.09 -2.72 -6.57
CA VAL A 77 -27.23 -1.30 -6.18
C VAL A 77 -25.98 -0.87 -5.46
N LEU A 78 -25.16 -0.06 -6.12
CA LEU A 78 -23.92 0.45 -5.60
C LEU A 78 -24.10 1.86 -5.03
N VAL A 79 -23.92 2.01 -3.72
CA VAL A 79 -24.03 3.28 -3.01
C VAL A 79 -22.65 3.82 -2.73
N LEU A 80 -22.29 4.92 -3.39
CA LEU A 80 -21.00 5.61 -3.25
C LEU A 80 -21.14 6.81 -2.31
N GLU A 81 -20.12 7.09 -1.53
CA GLU A 81 -19.94 8.30 -0.72
C GLU A 81 -21.12 8.66 0.19
N SER A 82 -21.82 7.68 0.77
CA SER A 82 -22.98 7.93 1.62
C SER A 82 -22.66 8.82 2.83
N GLY A 83 -23.22 10.03 2.88
CA GLY A 83 -23.13 10.96 4.01
C GLY A 83 -23.69 10.37 5.30
N MET A 84 -24.69 9.50 5.19
CA MET A 84 -25.28 8.78 6.32
C MET A 84 -24.29 7.77 6.97
N LEU A 85 -23.19 7.41 6.30
CA LEU A 85 -22.14 6.54 6.83
C LEU A 85 -20.82 7.27 7.11
N SER A 86 -20.56 8.40 6.43
CA SER A 86 -19.26 9.12 6.52
C SER A 86 -19.32 10.42 7.33
N GLY A 87 -20.50 10.85 7.78
CA GLY A 87 -20.67 12.08 8.56
C GLY A 87 -20.56 13.37 7.73
N ARG A 88 -20.53 13.31 6.39
CA ARG A 88 -20.62 14.48 5.53
C ARG A 88 -22.06 14.95 5.44
N ALA A 89 -22.31 16.21 5.79
CA ALA A 89 -23.66 16.79 5.74
C ALA A 89 -24.13 16.99 4.29
N LYS A 90 -25.40 16.75 4.04
CA LYS A 90 -26.13 17.12 2.81
C LYS A 90 -27.37 17.95 3.12
N ASP A 91 -27.91 18.57 2.09
CA ASP A 91 -29.13 19.41 2.13
C ASP A 91 -30.48 18.60 2.22
N TYR A 92 -30.43 17.41 2.83
CA TYR A 92 -31.64 16.64 3.11
C TYR A 92 -31.66 16.17 4.57
N ASP A 93 -32.87 15.84 5.08
CA ASP A 93 -33.00 15.34 6.44
C ASP A 93 -32.34 13.96 6.61
N GLU A 94 -31.06 13.97 6.92
CA GLU A 94 -30.22 12.76 7.12
C GLU A 94 -30.80 11.84 8.19
N ALA A 95 -31.34 12.40 9.25
CA ALA A 95 -31.92 11.62 10.35
C ALA A 95 -33.16 10.85 9.91
N LYS A 96 -34.02 11.48 9.12
CA LYS A 96 -35.24 10.88 8.57
C LYS A 96 -34.90 9.82 7.52
N SER A 97 -33.98 10.14 6.61
CA SER A 97 -33.49 9.19 5.61
C SER A 97 -32.81 7.97 6.26
N ALA A 98 -31.99 8.17 7.28
CA ALA A 98 -31.35 7.06 8.00
C ALA A 98 -32.37 6.18 8.73
N ALA A 99 -33.44 6.76 9.31
CA ALA A 99 -34.51 6.00 9.96
C ALA A 99 -35.27 5.11 8.96
N ALA A 100 -35.69 5.69 7.82
CA ALA A 100 -36.39 4.96 6.75
C ALA A 100 -35.53 3.80 6.21
N LEU A 101 -34.22 4.03 5.97
CA LEU A 101 -33.30 2.99 5.54
C LEU A 101 -33.06 1.92 6.61
N CYS A 102 -33.00 2.28 7.89
CA CYS A 102 -32.88 1.31 8.97
C CYS A 102 -34.06 0.35 9.03
N GLU A 103 -35.26 0.83 8.75
CA GLU A 103 -36.48 0.02 8.66
C GLU A 103 -36.44 -0.88 7.43
N TYR A 104 -36.20 -0.31 6.25
CA TYR A 104 -36.15 -1.03 4.97
C TYR A 104 -35.11 -2.14 4.96
N LEU A 105 -33.92 -1.87 5.46
CA LEU A 105 -32.80 -2.84 5.49
C LEU A 105 -32.98 -3.96 6.53
N GLN A 106 -34.08 -4.01 7.28
CA GLN A 106 -34.42 -5.22 8.07
C GLN A 106 -34.85 -6.38 7.15
N HIS A 107 -35.52 -6.05 6.04
CA HIS A 107 -36.03 -7.01 5.08
C HIS A 107 -35.74 -6.55 3.64
N PRO A 108 -34.45 -6.50 3.23
CA PRO A 108 -34.11 -6.07 1.88
C PRO A 108 -34.60 -7.11 0.86
N PRO A 109 -35.00 -6.68 -0.36
CA PRO A 109 -35.53 -7.60 -1.37
C PRO A 109 -34.48 -8.64 -1.78
N GLU A 110 -34.91 -9.87 -1.96
CA GLU A 110 -34.04 -10.96 -2.42
C GLU A 110 -33.52 -10.72 -3.85
N SER A 111 -34.26 -9.94 -4.63
CA SER A 111 -33.92 -9.54 -6.01
C SER A 111 -32.84 -8.47 -6.11
N ALA A 112 -32.37 -7.90 -4.99
CA ALA A 112 -31.30 -6.91 -4.97
C ALA A 112 -30.07 -7.39 -4.18
N CYS A 113 -28.91 -6.81 -4.56
CA CYS A 113 -27.70 -6.83 -3.79
C CYS A 113 -27.23 -5.38 -3.59
N ILE A 114 -27.36 -4.86 -2.39
CA ILE A 114 -27.00 -3.48 -2.05
C ILE A 114 -25.57 -3.46 -1.53
N VAL A 115 -24.71 -2.61 -2.09
CA VAL A 115 -23.30 -2.47 -1.65
C VAL A 115 -23.06 -1.02 -1.26
N PHE A 116 -22.90 -0.75 0.03
CA PHE A 116 -22.39 0.52 0.52
C PHE A 116 -20.86 0.53 0.39
N TYR A 117 -20.37 1.30 -0.57
CA TYR A 117 -18.94 1.41 -0.85
C TYR A 117 -18.39 2.63 -0.11
N VAL A 118 -17.73 2.38 1.04
CA VAL A 118 -17.17 3.43 1.88
C VAL A 118 -15.69 3.60 1.55
N ARG A 119 -15.24 4.84 1.41
CA ARG A 119 -13.85 5.14 1.02
C ARG A 119 -12.83 4.61 2.03
N ASP A 120 -13.06 4.91 3.31
CA ASP A 120 -12.19 4.48 4.40
C ASP A 120 -12.98 3.57 5.36
N LYS A 121 -13.34 4.10 6.52
CA LYS A 121 -14.12 3.41 7.53
C LYS A 121 -15.43 4.16 7.79
N ALA A 122 -16.52 3.41 7.89
CA ALA A 122 -17.80 4.01 8.25
C ALA A 122 -17.79 4.57 9.68
N ASP A 123 -18.50 5.66 9.92
CA ASP A 123 -18.63 6.25 11.26
C ASP A 123 -19.49 5.36 12.16
N GLY A 124 -18.84 4.69 13.11
CA GLY A 124 -19.48 3.77 14.07
C GLY A 124 -20.58 4.38 14.94
N ARG A 125 -20.66 5.72 15.01
CA ARG A 125 -21.66 6.45 15.79
C ARG A 125 -22.98 6.62 15.04
N LYS A 126 -22.98 6.41 13.71
CA LYS A 126 -24.17 6.59 12.86
C LYS A 126 -25.18 5.46 13.09
N LYS A 127 -26.47 5.83 13.23
CA LYS A 127 -27.56 4.87 13.44
C LYS A 127 -27.66 3.85 12.29
N LEU A 128 -27.51 4.31 11.04
CA LEU A 128 -27.53 3.44 9.88
C LEU A 128 -26.41 2.39 9.95
N TYR A 129 -25.19 2.76 10.34
CA TYR A 129 -24.11 1.79 10.46
C TYR A 129 -24.35 0.77 11.59
N ALA A 130 -24.94 1.21 12.72
CA ALA A 130 -25.33 0.31 13.79
C ALA A 130 -26.38 -0.72 13.33
N GLN A 131 -27.31 -0.31 12.45
CA GLN A 131 -28.30 -1.21 11.82
C GLN A 131 -27.63 -2.16 10.83
N LEU A 132 -26.80 -1.64 9.92
CA LEU A 132 -26.08 -2.44 8.93
C LEU A 132 -25.18 -3.53 9.56
N LYS A 133 -24.65 -3.29 10.75
CA LYS A 133 -23.94 -4.35 11.52
C LYS A 133 -24.80 -5.56 11.86
N LYS A 134 -26.12 -5.41 11.90
CA LYS A 134 -27.07 -6.50 12.22
C LYS A 134 -27.62 -7.18 10.98
N THR A 135 -27.78 -6.42 9.88
CA THR A 135 -28.53 -6.87 8.69
C THR A 135 -27.65 -7.04 7.45
N ALA A 136 -26.44 -6.47 7.42
CA ALA A 136 -25.52 -6.54 6.28
C ALA A 136 -24.23 -7.27 6.61
N GLN A 137 -23.56 -7.77 5.60
CA GLN A 137 -22.19 -8.28 5.76
C GLN A 137 -21.19 -7.14 5.59
N ILE A 138 -20.46 -6.83 6.67
CA ILE A 138 -19.39 -5.84 6.65
C ILE A 138 -18.09 -6.52 6.23
N VAL A 139 -17.55 -6.08 5.10
CA VAL A 139 -16.30 -6.61 4.53
C VAL A 139 -15.20 -5.59 4.75
N GLN A 140 -14.12 -6.02 5.44
CA GLN A 140 -12.97 -5.18 5.76
C GLN A 140 -11.89 -5.32 4.68
N PHE A 141 -11.47 -4.18 4.12
CA PHE A 141 -10.40 -4.07 3.14
C PHE A 141 -9.23 -3.27 3.73
N ASN A 142 -8.51 -3.92 4.63
CA ASN A 142 -7.32 -3.33 5.25
C ASN A 142 -6.08 -3.55 4.35
N PRO A 143 -5.05 -2.68 4.45
CA PRO A 143 -3.78 -2.92 3.80
C PRO A 143 -3.23 -4.30 4.13
N LEU A 144 -2.64 -4.94 3.15
CA LEU A 144 -2.07 -6.28 3.31
C LEU A 144 -0.82 -6.24 4.18
N ASP A 145 -0.69 -7.20 5.08
CA ASP A 145 0.59 -7.46 5.73
C ASP A 145 1.61 -8.07 4.73
N GLU A 146 2.89 -8.18 5.14
CA GLU A 146 3.96 -8.71 4.27
C GLU A 146 3.68 -10.13 3.78
N ARG A 147 3.09 -10.98 4.63
CA ARG A 147 2.74 -12.37 4.28
C ARG A 147 1.56 -12.43 3.31
N GLU A 148 0.60 -11.57 3.52
CA GLU A 148 -0.58 -11.44 2.64
C GLU A 148 -0.17 -10.91 1.28
N MET A 149 0.70 -9.89 1.25
CA MET A 149 1.23 -9.32 0.03
C MET A 149 2.05 -10.34 -0.78
N THR A 150 2.90 -11.11 -0.12
CA THR A 150 3.65 -12.20 -0.76
C THR A 150 2.70 -13.22 -1.40
N ARG A 151 1.63 -13.61 -0.71
CA ARG A 151 0.61 -14.52 -1.24
C ARG A 151 -0.17 -13.91 -2.41
N TRP A 152 -0.50 -12.62 -2.31
CA TRP A 152 -1.18 -11.89 -3.38
C TRP A 152 -0.31 -11.83 -4.64
N ILE A 153 0.96 -11.44 -4.52
CA ILE A 153 1.93 -11.41 -5.63
C ILE A 153 2.04 -12.80 -6.29
N ALA A 154 2.22 -13.85 -5.49
CA ALA A 154 2.32 -15.22 -6.00
C ALA A 154 1.05 -15.66 -6.75
N LYS A 155 -0.14 -15.27 -6.26
CA LYS A 155 -1.42 -15.54 -6.91
C LYS A 155 -1.56 -14.81 -8.25
N GLN A 156 -1.18 -13.53 -8.31
CA GLN A 156 -1.20 -12.75 -9.56
C GLN A 156 -0.27 -13.35 -10.61
N LEU A 157 0.98 -13.61 -10.25
CA LEU A 157 1.96 -14.23 -11.15
C LEU A 157 1.53 -15.62 -11.62
N LYS A 158 0.93 -16.42 -10.74
CA LYS A 158 0.37 -17.73 -11.14
C LYS A 158 -0.71 -17.59 -12.21
N GLY A 159 -1.55 -16.56 -12.13
CA GLY A 159 -2.54 -16.25 -13.17
C GLY A 159 -1.91 -15.90 -14.54
N MET A 160 -0.66 -15.44 -14.55
CA MET A 160 0.14 -15.12 -15.73
C MET A 160 1.10 -16.27 -16.14
N GLY A 161 0.98 -17.46 -15.54
CA GLY A 161 1.88 -18.59 -15.79
C GLY A 161 3.28 -18.42 -15.23
N LYS A 162 3.46 -17.54 -14.24
CA LYS A 162 4.75 -17.23 -13.62
C LYS A 162 4.82 -17.61 -12.15
N LYS A 163 6.05 -17.72 -11.65
CA LYS A 163 6.34 -17.96 -10.23
C LYS A 163 7.48 -17.03 -9.77
N ILE A 164 7.56 -16.80 -8.47
CA ILE A 164 8.59 -15.97 -7.85
C ILE A 164 9.03 -16.61 -6.53
N ALA A 165 10.33 -16.66 -6.30
CA ALA A 165 10.89 -17.12 -5.03
C ALA A 165 10.63 -16.09 -3.91
N SER A 166 10.47 -16.56 -2.66
CA SER A 166 10.17 -15.66 -1.53
C SER A 166 11.21 -14.52 -1.35
N PRO A 167 12.52 -14.73 -1.47
CA PRO A 167 13.49 -13.65 -1.39
C PRO A 167 13.36 -12.62 -2.52
N THR A 168 13.04 -13.08 -3.74
CA THR A 168 12.82 -12.21 -4.90
C THR A 168 11.53 -11.40 -4.73
N CYS A 169 10.48 -12.01 -4.16
CA CYS A 169 9.24 -11.32 -3.83
C CYS A 169 9.46 -10.20 -2.79
N GLN A 170 10.24 -10.47 -1.73
CA GLN A 170 10.61 -9.44 -0.76
C GLN A 170 11.41 -8.29 -1.39
N LYS A 171 12.33 -8.61 -2.31
CA LYS A 171 13.04 -7.59 -3.09
C LYS A 171 12.09 -6.75 -3.92
N LEU A 172 11.10 -7.36 -4.59
CA LEU A 172 10.10 -6.64 -5.38
C LEU A 172 9.31 -5.67 -4.52
N ILE A 173 8.77 -6.13 -3.38
CA ILE A 173 8.02 -5.28 -2.45
C ILE A 173 8.89 -4.11 -1.96
N PHE A 174 10.15 -4.37 -1.63
CA PHE A 174 11.08 -3.33 -1.18
C PHE A 174 11.40 -2.31 -2.29
N THR A 175 11.53 -2.77 -3.54
CA THR A 175 11.88 -1.93 -4.70
C THR A 175 10.70 -1.08 -5.16
N ALA A 176 9.55 -1.72 -5.40
CA ALA A 176 8.37 -1.11 -6.00
C ALA A 176 7.35 -0.57 -4.97
N GLY A 177 7.54 -0.87 -3.68
CA GLY A 177 6.63 -0.47 -2.61
C GLY A 177 5.50 -1.46 -2.39
N ASN A 178 4.51 -1.02 -1.61
CA ASN A 178 3.39 -1.85 -1.15
C ASN A 178 2.03 -1.39 -1.71
N ASP A 179 2.01 -0.46 -2.65
CA ASP A 179 0.79 -0.09 -3.37
C ASP A 179 0.41 -1.18 -4.37
N LEU A 180 -0.78 -1.77 -4.23
CA LEU A 180 -1.19 -2.89 -5.06
C LEU A 180 -1.48 -2.51 -6.51
N TYR A 181 -1.86 -1.24 -6.80
CA TYR A 181 -2.00 -0.77 -8.18
C TYR A 181 -0.64 -0.70 -8.87
N ALA A 182 0.34 -0.10 -8.21
CA ALA A 182 1.71 -0.03 -8.72
C ALA A 182 2.29 -1.43 -8.90
N LEU A 183 2.17 -2.29 -7.88
CA LEU A 183 2.64 -3.67 -7.95
C LEU A 183 1.98 -4.48 -9.06
N SER A 184 0.67 -4.30 -9.31
CA SER A 184 -0.02 -4.99 -10.41
C SER A 184 0.64 -4.66 -11.76
N GLY A 185 0.91 -3.38 -12.02
CA GLY A 185 1.61 -2.97 -13.23
C GLY A 185 3.06 -3.49 -13.32
N GLU A 186 3.77 -3.52 -12.18
CA GLU A 186 5.12 -4.11 -12.16
C GLU A 186 5.09 -5.62 -12.45
N LEU A 187 4.11 -6.36 -11.92
CA LEU A 187 3.97 -7.79 -12.16
C LEU A 187 3.68 -8.10 -13.64
N GLU A 188 2.86 -7.29 -14.32
CA GLU A 188 2.59 -7.43 -15.75
C GLU A 188 3.87 -7.22 -16.58
N LYS A 189 4.65 -6.17 -16.26
CA LYS A 189 5.94 -5.91 -16.92
C LYS A 189 6.94 -7.04 -16.68
N LEU A 190 7.05 -7.52 -15.44
CA LEU A 190 7.93 -8.64 -15.08
C LEU A 190 7.54 -9.92 -15.81
N ALA A 191 6.25 -10.24 -15.87
CA ALA A 191 5.75 -11.40 -16.60
C ALA A 191 6.05 -11.32 -18.10
N ALA A 192 5.87 -10.14 -18.70
CA ALA A 192 6.21 -9.90 -20.11
C ALA A 192 7.72 -10.01 -20.37
N CYS A 193 8.56 -9.42 -19.49
CA CYS A 193 10.02 -9.49 -19.61
C CYS A 193 10.56 -10.92 -19.50
N ALA A 194 9.98 -11.74 -18.62
CA ALA A 194 10.38 -13.13 -18.46
C ALA A 194 10.10 -14.00 -19.70
N GLY A 195 9.21 -13.57 -20.63
CA GLY A 195 8.88 -14.31 -21.85
C GLY A 195 8.47 -15.75 -21.56
N GLU A 196 9.16 -16.71 -22.14
CA GLU A 196 8.88 -18.16 -21.94
C GLU A 196 9.35 -18.68 -20.58
N ARG A 197 10.21 -17.94 -19.87
CA ARG A 197 10.72 -18.36 -18.56
C ARG A 197 9.61 -18.26 -17.50
N GLU A 198 9.41 -19.34 -16.76
CA GLU A 198 8.38 -19.38 -15.70
C GLU A 198 8.77 -18.58 -14.44
N GLU A 199 10.05 -18.45 -14.12
CA GLU A 199 10.50 -17.86 -12.87
C GLU A 199 10.95 -16.41 -13.07
N ILE A 200 10.45 -15.51 -12.20
CA ILE A 200 10.90 -14.13 -12.09
C ILE A 200 12.18 -14.11 -11.23
N LEU A 201 13.24 -13.55 -11.78
CA LEU A 201 14.56 -13.47 -11.14
C LEU A 201 14.80 -12.09 -10.50
N PRO A 202 15.75 -11.99 -9.52
CA PRO A 202 16.11 -10.69 -8.94
C PRO A 202 16.61 -9.66 -9.95
N GLU A 203 17.28 -10.12 -11.03
CA GLU A 203 17.80 -9.29 -12.10
C GLU A 203 16.70 -8.63 -12.92
N ASP A 204 15.57 -9.30 -13.10
CA ASP A 204 14.41 -8.74 -13.80
C ASP A 204 13.86 -7.52 -13.05
N ILE A 205 13.83 -7.59 -11.71
CA ILE A 205 13.39 -6.48 -10.86
C ILE A 205 14.33 -5.29 -11.03
N ASP A 206 15.65 -5.53 -11.00
CA ASP A 206 16.65 -4.47 -11.15
C ASP A 206 16.56 -3.77 -12.51
N ALA A 207 16.25 -4.56 -13.56
CA ALA A 207 16.22 -4.08 -14.93
C ALA A 207 14.99 -3.23 -15.29
N ILE A 208 13.80 -3.59 -14.78
CA ILE A 208 12.56 -3.01 -15.30
C ILE A 208 11.64 -2.37 -14.26
N CYS A 209 11.75 -2.73 -12.97
CA CYS A 209 10.85 -2.18 -11.97
C CYS A 209 11.12 -0.71 -11.68
N VAL A 210 10.05 0.06 -11.58
CA VAL A 210 10.12 1.45 -11.10
C VAL A 210 10.46 1.44 -9.62
N LYS A 211 11.57 2.10 -9.28
CA LYS A 211 12.09 2.18 -7.93
C LYS A 211 11.38 3.31 -7.16
N THR A 212 10.84 3.01 -5.99
CA THR A 212 10.30 4.04 -5.09
C THR A 212 11.38 5.01 -4.63
N THR A 213 10.98 6.22 -4.22
CA THR A 213 11.91 7.19 -3.63
C THR A 213 12.64 6.61 -2.42
N ALA A 214 11.94 5.87 -1.55
CA ALA A 214 12.55 5.20 -0.41
C ALA A 214 13.65 4.21 -0.82
N TYR A 215 13.41 3.42 -1.87
CA TYR A 215 14.43 2.53 -2.42
C TYR A 215 15.63 3.30 -3.01
N ARG A 216 15.36 4.37 -3.75
CA ARG A 216 16.41 5.20 -4.37
C ARG A 216 17.30 5.86 -3.33
N VAL A 217 16.73 6.34 -2.21
CA VAL A 217 17.52 6.88 -1.09
C VAL A 217 18.29 5.79 -0.36
N TYR A 218 17.71 4.61 -0.19
CA TYR A 218 18.44 3.45 0.30
C TYR A 218 19.63 3.09 -0.61
N ASP A 219 19.44 3.09 -1.93
CA ASP A 219 20.52 2.84 -2.90
C ASP A 219 21.59 3.95 -2.86
N LEU A 220 21.19 5.21 -2.69
CA LEU A 220 22.09 6.34 -2.44
C LEU A 220 22.95 6.10 -1.18
N ALA A 221 22.32 5.74 -0.05
CA ALA A 221 23.02 5.47 1.20
C ALA A 221 24.01 4.29 1.04
N ASN A 222 23.60 3.21 0.39
CA ASN A 222 24.47 2.07 0.10
C ASN A 222 25.66 2.43 -0.79
N THR A 223 25.44 3.29 -1.78
CA THR A 223 26.48 3.77 -2.69
C THR A 223 27.49 4.64 -1.96
N LEU A 224 27.03 5.52 -1.06
CA LEU A 224 27.91 6.29 -0.17
C LEU A 224 28.75 5.38 0.73
N LEU A 225 28.14 4.33 1.30
CA LEU A 225 28.86 3.37 2.13
C LEU A 225 29.91 2.58 1.34
N ARG A 226 29.63 2.22 0.11
CA ARG A 226 30.64 1.58 -0.76
C ARG A 226 31.77 2.54 -1.12
N GLY A 227 31.52 3.86 -1.01
CA GLY A 227 32.49 4.91 -1.32
C GLY A 227 32.52 5.29 -2.80
N ASP A 228 31.47 4.92 -3.54
CA ASP A 228 31.30 5.34 -4.92
C ASP A 228 30.67 6.73 -4.97
N ALA A 229 31.54 7.73 -4.83
CA ALA A 229 31.11 9.13 -4.84
C ALA A 229 30.45 9.53 -6.17
N GLY A 230 30.98 9.08 -7.31
CA GLY A 230 30.47 9.43 -8.64
C GLY A 230 29.02 8.98 -8.81
N GLN A 231 28.74 7.72 -8.50
CA GLN A 231 27.38 7.19 -8.57
C GLN A 231 26.46 7.84 -7.54
N ALA A 232 26.93 8.10 -6.32
CA ALA A 232 26.14 8.75 -5.28
C ALA A 232 25.67 10.16 -5.71
N PHE A 233 26.57 10.98 -6.26
CA PHE A 233 26.20 12.30 -6.79
C PHE A 233 25.26 12.22 -8.00
N THR A 234 25.42 11.22 -8.85
CA THR A 234 24.49 10.98 -9.97
C THR A 234 23.09 10.65 -9.48
N LEU A 235 22.96 9.77 -8.48
CA LEU A 235 21.69 9.41 -7.88
C LEU A 235 21.03 10.59 -7.16
N SER A 236 21.79 11.37 -6.39
CA SER A 236 21.24 12.53 -5.66
C SER A 236 20.70 13.60 -6.63
N ARG A 237 21.44 13.91 -7.70
CA ARG A 237 20.99 14.84 -8.74
C ARG A 237 19.74 14.35 -9.46
N ALA A 238 19.65 13.05 -9.75
CA ALA A 238 18.46 12.47 -10.34
C ALA A 238 17.22 12.61 -9.43
N LEU A 239 17.37 12.37 -8.11
CA LEU A 239 16.30 12.55 -7.13
C LEU A 239 15.80 14.01 -7.10
N ILE A 240 16.72 14.98 -7.03
CA ILE A 240 16.37 16.41 -7.02
C ILE A 240 15.70 16.82 -8.34
N ARG A 241 16.22 16.37 -9.48
CA ARG A 241 15.65 16.66 -10.81
C ARG A 241 14.23 16.11 -10.95
N ASP A 242 13.94 14.95 -10.33
CA ASP A 242 12.63 14.33 -10.33
C ASP A 242 11.65 14.99 -9.34
N GLY A 243 12.06 16.09 -8.70
CA GLY A 243 11.20 16.92 -7.86
C GLY A 243 11.23 16.59 -6.36
N GLU A 244 12.12 15.70 -5.93
CA GLU A 244 12.23 15.38 -4.51
C GLU A 244 12.85 16.55 -3.72
N GLU A 245 12.22 16.90 -2.60
CA GLU A 245 12.69 17.99 -1.76
C GLU A 245 13.96 17.61 -1.00
N THR A 246 14.96 18.51 -0.98
CA THR A 246 16.25 18.30 -0.31
C THR A 246 16.10 17.94 1.17
N LEU A 247 15.20 18.61 1.91
CA LEU A 247 14.95 18.30 3.33
C LEU A 247 14.36 16.89 3.52
N PHE A 248 13.47 16.50 2.62
CA PHE A 248 12.92 15.15 2.63
C PHE A 248 13.99 14.08 2.37
N LEU A 249 14.88 14.33 1.39
CA LEU A 249 16.01 13.44 1.11
C LEU A 249 17.00 13.35 2.29
N LEU A 250 17.29 14.47 2.95
CA LEU A 250 18.12 14.49 4.16
C LEU A 250 17.49 13.67 5.30
N ALA A 251 16.18 13.82 5.54
CA ALA A 251 15.48 13.06 6.57
C ALA A 251 15.48 11.54 6.29
N LEU A 252 15.28 11.15 5.02
CA LEU A 252 15.35 9.74 4.61
C LEU A 252 16.77 9.19 4.75
N LEU A 253 17.81 9.94 4.32
CA LEU A 253 19.21 9.55 4.46
C LEU A 253 19.61 9.39 5.94
N GLN A 254 19.14 10.30 6.79
CA GLN A 254 19.28 10.18 8.25
C GLN A 254 18.67 8.89 8.77
N GLY A 255 17.43 8.58 8.32
CA GLY A 255 16.73 7.34 8.66
C GLY A 255 17.57 6.10 8.30
N GLU A 256 18.20 6.09 7.12
CA GLU A 256 19.08 4.99 6.69
C GLU A 256 20.34 4.89 7.57
N CYS A 257 21.02 6.00 7.86
CA CYS A 257 22.18 6.00 8.76
C CYS A 257 21.82 5.46 10.16
N ARG A 258 20.66 5.84 10.70
CA ARG A 258 20.16 5.32 11.98
C ARG A 258 19.84 3.83 11.93
N ARG A 259 19.23 3.35 10.85
CA ARG A 259 18.99 1.91 10.66
C ARG A 259 20.29 1.11 10.63
N MET A 260 21.29 1.62 9.91
CA MET A 260 22.61 0.98 9.85
C MET A 260 23.28 0.91 11.22
N LEU A 261 23.23 1.99 12.01
CA LEU A 261 23.73 2.01 13.39
C LEU A 261 22.99 0.97 14.25
N ALA A 262 21.65 0.92 14.16
CA ALA A 262 20.86 -0.07 14.87
C ALA A 262 21.23 -1.51 14.47
N VAL A 263 21.39 -1.79 13.18
CA VAL A 263 21.85 -3.10 12.69
C VAL A 263 23.24 -3.44 13.23
N LYS A 264 24.18 -2.48 13.27
CA LYS A 264 25.53 -2.66 13.83
C LYS A 264 25.50 -3.07 15.29
N LEU A 265 24.71 -2.34 16.12
CA LEU A 265 24.59 -2.59 17.54
C LEU A 265 23.94 -3.96 17.82
N LEU A 266 22.82 -4.26 17.13
CA LEU A 266 22.11 -5.52 17.31
C LEU A 266 22.90 -6.73 16.79
N ARG A 267 23.67 -6.56 15.72
CA ARG A 267 24.64 -7.54 15.26
C ARG A 267 25.74 -7.80 16.31
N GLY A 268 26.27 -6.74 16.94
CA GLY A 268 27.22 -6.84 18.05
C GLY A 268 26.66 -7.61 19.26
N ALA A 269 25.36 -7.55 19.47
CA ALA A 269 24.63 -8.33 20.47
C ALA A 269 24.30 -9.77 20.01
N GLY A 270 24.81 -10.24 18.87
CA GLY A 270 24.64 -11.61 18.37
C GLY A 270 23.32 -11.88 17.66
N MET A 271 22.49 -10.86 17.38
CA MET A 271 21.21 -11.06 16.71
C MET A 271 21.37 -11.36 15.21
N GLN A 272 20.56 -12.27 14.70
CA GLN A 272 20.50 -12.61 13.29
C GLN A 272 19.66 -11.59 12.47
N PRO A 273 19.92 -11.45 11.15
CA PRO A 273 19.26 -10.43 10.31
C PRO A 273 17.74 -10.41 10.38
N ASP A 274 17.09 -11.57 10.38
CA ASP A 274 15.62 -11.65 10.39
C ASP A 274 15.03 -11.21 11.75
N ALA A 275 15.70 -11.51 12.85
CA ALA A 275 15.32 -11.01 14.17
C ALA A 275 15.54 -9.50 14.30
N ILE A 276 16.62 -8.98 13.69
CA ILE A 276 16.88 -7.54 13.63
C ILE A 276 15.77 -6.85 12.82
N ALA A 277 15.43 -7.39 11.66
CA ALA A 277 14.37 -6.85 10.79
C ALA A 277 13.06 -6.66 11.54
N GLY A 278 12.61 -7.69 12.26
CA GLY A 278 11.41 -7.60 13.10
C GLY A 278 11.51 -6.56 14.21
N LYS A 279 12.71 -6.42 14.83
CA LYS A 279 12.90 -5.49 15.94
C LYS A 279 12.93 -4.02 15.52
N ILE A 280 13.52 -3.70 14.36
CA ILE A 280 13.62 -2.31 13.87
C ILE A 280 12.53 -1.94 12.87
N GLY A 281 11.60 -2.88 12.56
CA GLY A 281 10.52 -2.63 11.60
C GLY A 281 11.02 -2.35 10.17
N ALA A 282 12.12 -2.99 9.76
CA ALA A 282 12.71 -2.78 8.44
C ALA A 282 12.57 -4.04 7.56
N PRO A 283 12.49 -3.89 6.22
CA PRO A 283 12.38 -5.03 5.32
C PRO A 283 13.54 -6.02 5.49
N PRO A 284 13.27 -7.34 5.62
CA PRO A 284 14.32 -8.35 5.84
C PRO A 284 15.41 -8.34 4.77
N PHE A 285 15.03 -8.10 3.50
CA PHE A 285 15.96 -7.97 2.39
C PHE A 285 17.00 -6.85 2.64
N ALA A 286 16.54 -5.66 3.02
CA ALA A 286 17.41 -4.52 3.29
C ALA A 286 18.31 -4.78 4.49
N VAL A 287 17.78 -5.38 5.56
CA VAL A 287 18.57 -5.70 6.77
C VAL A 287 19.65 -6.73 6.47
N ARG A 288 19.39 -7.76 5.66
CA ARG A 288 20.41 -8.74 5.26
C ARG A 288 21.58 -8.08 4.52
N GLN A 289 21.31 -7.14 3.63
CA GLN A 289 22.36 -6.37 2.95
C GLN A 289 23.13 -5.46 3.92
N MET A 290 22.40 -4.68 4.74
CA MET A 290 23.01 -3.82 5.77
C MET A 290 23.88 -4.62 6.75
N TYR A 291 23.44 -5.82 7.15
CA TYR A 291 24.15 -6.69 8.09
C TYR A 291 25.56 -7.04 7.63
N GLN A 292 25.74 -7.27 6.33
CA GLN A 292 27.06 -7.52 5.76
C GLN A 292 27.89 -6.24 5.65
N GLN A 293 27.27 -5.13 5.26
CA GLN A 293 27.96 -3.86 5.01
C GLN A 293 28.45 -3.22 6.31
N VAL A 294 27.63 -3.19 7.37
CA VAL A 294 27.98 -2.57 8.65
C VAL A 294 29.17 -3.27 9.36
N ALA A 295 29.54 -4.48 8.90
CA ALA A 295 30.75 -5.14 9.39
C ALA A 295 32.02 -4.32 9.19
N ARG A 296 32.07 -3.55 8.09
CA ARG A 296 33.24 -2.76 7.65
C ARG A 296 33.35 -1.42 8.36
N TYR A 297 32.40 -1.08 9.23
CA TYR A 297 32.32 0.19 9.94
C TYR A 297 32.46 -0.01 11.43
N THR A 298 33.11 0.93 12.11
CA THR A 298 33.05 1.04 13.56
C THR A 298 31.69 1.59 13.99
N GLU A 299 31.29 1.34 15.23
CA GLU A 299 30.09 1.94 15.80
C GLU A 299 30.18 3.48 15.80
N ARG A 300 31.35 4.01 16.12
CA ARG A 300 31.64 5.45 16.12
C ARG A 300 31.35 6.06 14.75
N GLN A 301 31.88 5.48 13.67
CA GLN A 301 31.65 6.01 12.31
C GLN A 301 30.15 6.07 11.97
N LEU A 302 29.38 5.02 12.25
CA LEU A 302 27.94 5.01 11.96
C LEU A 302 27.16 5.99 12.85
N ARG A 303 27.62 6.23 14.08
CA ARG A 303 27.08 7.26 14.97
C ARG A 303 27.36 8.65 14.44
N ASP A 304 28.59 8.91 14.03
CA ASP A 304 29.03 10.20 13.46
C ASP A 304 28.29 10.49 12.13
N MET A 305 28.06 9.47 11.30
CA MET A 305 27.24 9.61 10.09
C MET A 305 25.79 10.00 10.39
N ALA A 306 25.16 9.33 11.35
CA ALA A 306 23.78 9.65 11.75
C ALA A 306 23.70 11.07 12.35
N GLN A 307 24.69 11.47 13.18
CA GLN A 307 24.77 12.80 13.77
C GLN A 307 24.97 13.88 12.70
N CYS A 308 25.85 13.64 11.73
CA CYS A 308 26.09 14.55 10.61
C CYS A 308 24.79 14.89 9.85
N CYS A 309 23.97 13.90 9.54
CA CYS A 309 22.69 14.10 8.89
C CYS A 309 21.74 14.96 9.75
N MET A 310 21.67 14.66 11.07
CA MET A 310 20.85 15.42 12.03
C MET A 310 21.29 16.89 12.11
N ASP A 311 22.58 17.12 12.23
CA ASP A 311 23.15 18.46 12.36
C ASP A 311 22.89 19.28 11.10
N THR A 312 23.01 18.69 9.91
CA THR A 312 22.70 19.36 8.65
C THR A 312 21.22 19.73 8.57
N GLU A 313 20.32 18.78 8.88
CA GLU A 313 18.88 19.05 8.89
C GLU A 313 18.52 20.20 9.86
N TYR A 314 19.09 20.17 11.07
CA TYR A 314 18.89 21.22 12.06
C TYR A 314 19.43 22.59 11.57
N GLN A 315 20.64 22.64 10.98
CA GLN A 315 21.22 23.86 10.46
C GLN A 315 20.38 24.46 9.33
N VAL A 316 19.84 23.64 8.43
CA VAL A 316 18.94 24.10 7.36
C VAL A 316 17.63 24.62 7.95
N LYS A 317 16.97 23.86 8.82
CA LYS A 317 15.68 24.24 9.44
C LYS A 317 15.80 25.49 10.32
N SER A 318 16.94 25.72 10.95
CA SER A 318 17.21 26.92 11.76
C SER A 318 17.73 28.14 10.97
N GLY A 319 17.84 28.03 9.64
CA GLY A 319 18.34 29.11 8.78
C GLY A 319 19.85 29.36 8.87
N ARG A 320 20.60 28.48 9.56
CA ARG A 320 22.08 28.58 9.70
C ARG A 320 22.83 28.04 8.49
N MET A 321 22.16 27.33 7.62
CA MET A 321 22.71 26.81 6.37
C MET A 321 21.68 26.97 5.26
N ALA A 322 22.13 27.34 4.07
CA ALA A 322 21.29 27.36 2.89
C ALA A 322 20.86 25.94 2.53
N LEU A 323 19.64 25.78 2.02
CA LEU A 323 19.11 24.50 1.56
C LEU A 323 19.88 23.98 0.33
N GLU A 324 20.28 24.92 -0.54
CA GLU A 324 21.07 24.61 -1.73
C GLU A 324 22.45 24.08 -1.33
N GLY A 325 22.83 22.94 -1.89
CA GLY A 325 24.07 22.24 -1.59
C GLY A 325 24.14 21.52 -0.24
N ALA A 326 23.06 21.55 0.57
CA ALA A 326 23.06 20.89 1.89
C ALA A 326 23.19 19.37 1.79
N LEU A 327 22.53 18.75 0.80
CA LEU A 327 22.61 17.31 0.56
C LEU A 327 24.00 16.92 0.12
N GLU A 328 24.57 17.61 -0.86
CA GLU A 328 25.93 17.37 -1.38
C GLU A 328 26.99 17.50 -0.29
N LYS A 329 26.89 18.55 0.53
CA LYS A 329 27.77 18.74 1.69
C LYS A 329 27.69 17.58 2.66
N THR A 330 26.48 17.13 2.99
CA THR A 330 26.26 15.98 3.87
C THR A 330 26.90 14.73 3.26
N MET A 331 26.68 14.47 1.97
CA MET A 331 27.26 13.31 1.29
C MET A 331 28.80 13.32 1.33
N LEU A 332 29.41 14.48 1.11
CA LEU A 332 30.87 14.62 1.23
C LEU A 332 31.37 14.34 2.66
N GLN A 333 30.63 14.80 3.66
CA GLN A 333 31.00 14.54 5.06
C GLN A 333 30.84 13.03 5.40
N LEU A 334 29.80 12.37 4.92
CA LEU A 334 29.62 10.92 5.10
C LEU A 334 30.76 10.12 4.45
N LEU A 335 31.18 10.50 3.25
CA LEU A 335 32.33 9.91 2.56
C LEU A 335 33.64 10.14 3.34
N ARG A 336 33.84 11.31 3.92
CA ARG A 336 34.98 11.63 4.76
C ARG A 336 35.01 10.76 6.03
N ILE A 337 33.91 10.66 6.78
CA ILE A 337 33.80 9.81 7.98
C ILE A 337 34.14 8.36 7.65
N ARG A 338 33.72 7.89 6.47
CA ARG A 338 34.06 6.54 5.98
C ARG A 338 35.58 6.33 5.83
N LEU A 339 36.31 7.35 5.38
CA LEU A 339 37.76 7.28 5.14
C LEU A 339 38.57 7.34 6.44
N GLU A 340 38.12 8.13 7.42
CA GLU A 340 38.81 8.34 8.69
C GLU A 340 38.97 7.07 9.56
N GLY A 341 38.21 6.01 9.29
CA GLY A 341 38.34 4.72 9.98
C GLY A 341 39.25 3.70 9.30
N LYS A 342 39.95 4.11 8.24
CA LYS A 342 40.91 3.25 7.52
C LYS A 342 42.38 3.55 7.86
N ALA A 343 42.63 4.54 8.73
CA ALA A 343 43.98 4.90 9.21
C ALA A 343 44.36 4.13 10.49
#